data_2e43cc53a2e92fcdfdf534b54f3c9e38
#
_entry.id   2e43cc53a2e92fcdfdf534b54f3c9e38
#
_cell.length_a   1.000
_cell.length_b   1.000
_cell.length_c   1.000
_cell.angle_alpha   90.00
_cell.angle_beta   90.00
_cell.angle_gamma   90.00
#
_symmetry.space_group_name_H-M   'P 1'
#
loop_
_entity.id
_entity.type
_entity.pdbx_description
1 polymer ?
#
loop_
_entity_poly.entity_id
_entity_poly.type
_entity_poly.pdbx_seq_one_letter_code
_entity_poly.pdbx_strand_id
1 'polypeptide(L)'
;SSDLSSFSSDDLTSSMLDPSTVESSRKIVYNASVRMETTDYDTTRAALQEAVTAANGYLESTDQGGSKDSGSRYTYYTARIPAENYRSFLTAAGEAGNVTSLNESAQDITAEYVDVEARLKALNDQRDRLNALADKAETTADLLEIESQLSDVQYQLESYTGQMRLMDNQVRYSTVDISLQEVRVLTPTATTFGEKFVEAVTSGWRGFVDGAEDLILVVVYLWPVVLIVLAILLVARPALKRRKARRAEKKQAKLAAKAAAVQAQPAEPAKPDDTVK
;
A
#
# COMPACT_ATOMS: atom_id res chain seq x y z
N SER A 1 17.50 12.34 -10.95
CA SER A 1 16.22 12.84 -11.47
C SER A 1 15.40 11.62 -11.86
N SER A 2 14.54 11.22 -10.97
CA SER A 2 13.61 10.08 -11.15
C SER A 2 12.27 10.68 -11.55
N ASP A 3 11.93 10.56 -12.83
CA ASP A 3 10.61 10.87 -13.35
C ASP A 3 9.65 9.80 -12.86
N LEU A 4 8.97 10.05 -11.74
CA LEU A 4 7.74 9.38 -11.35
C LEU A 4 6.59 10.13 -12.05
N SER A 5 6.38 9.83 -13.33
CA SER A 5 5.24 10.30 -14.09
C SER A 5 3.95 9.66 -13.58
N SER A 6 3.02 10.51 -13.28
CA SER A 6 1.60 10.33 -12.97
C SER A 6 0.94 9.17 -13.74
N PHE A 7 0.47 8.15 -13.01
CA PHE A 7 -0.46 7.16 -13.54
C PHE A 7 -1.85 7.84 -13.70
N SER A 8 -2.15 8.25 -14.92
CA SER A 8 -3.50 8.58 -15.34
C SER A 8 -4.20 7.29 -15.81
N SER A 9 -5.53 7.25 -15.79
CA SER A 9 -6.30 6.15 -16.40
C SER A 9 -5.91 5.91 -17.88
N ASP A 10 -5.41 6.92 -18.57
CA ASP A 10 -4.83 6.82 -19.91
C ASP A 10 -3.48 6.11 -19.92
N ASP A 11 -2.66 6.21 -18.85
CA ASP A 11 -1.40 5.49 -18.72
C ASP A 11 -1.59 3.98 -18.48
N LEU A 12 -2.69 3.57 -17.82
CA LEU A 12 -3.04 2.16 -17.66
C LEU A 12 -3.35 1.52 -19.02
N THR A 13 -3.94 2.28 -19.95
CA THR A 13 -4.21 1.79 -21.32
C THR A 13 -2.95 1.69 -22.18
N SER A 14 -1.93 2.49 -21.93
CA SER A 14 -0.70 2.49 -22.74
C SER A 14 0.35 1.48 -22.27
N SER A 15 0.30 1.04 -21.00
CA SER A 15 1.24 0.05 -20.44
C SER A 15 0.70 -1.40 -20.53
N MET A 16 -0.58 -1.60 -20.91
CA MET A 16 -1.18 -2.93 -21.01
C MET A 16 -0.57 -3.69 -22.19
N LEU A 17 -0.12 -4.91 -21.92
CA LEU A 17 0.28 -5.87 -22.94
C LEU A 17 -0.94 -6.21 -23.82
N ASP A 18 -0.84 -5.95 -25.13
CA ASP A 18 -1.94 -6.15 -26.08
C ASP A 18 -1.82 -7.51 -26.79
N PRO A 19 -2.68 -8.49 -26.45
CA PRO A 19 -2.68 -9.79 -27.13
C PRO A 19 -2.99 -9.70 -28.63
N SER A 20 -3.73 -8.67 -29.06
CA SER A 20 -4.15 -8.52 -30.45
C SER A 20 -3.04 -8.04 -31.40
N THR A 21 -1.95 -7.48 -30.86
CA THR A 21 -0.80 -7.01 -31.66
C THR A 21 0.22 -8.11 -31.95
N VAL A 22 0.07 -9.29 -31.33
CA VAL A 22 0.98 -10.41 -31.49
C VAL A 22 0.53 -11.22 -32.70
N GLU A 23 1.46 -11.51 -33.63
CA GLU A 23 1.20 -12.38 -34.81
C GLU A 23 0.45 -13.64 -34.38
N SER A 24 -0.62 -14.01 -35.09
CA SER A 24 -1.54 -15.11 -34.76
C SER A 24 -0.88 -16.50 -34.66
N SER A 25 0.42 -16.60 -34.99
CA SER A 25 1.22 -17.84 -34.89
C SER A 25 1.87 -18.05 -33.53
N ARG A 26 1.97 -17.02 -32.69
CA ARG A 26 2.63 -17.12 -31.39
C ARG A 26 1.70 -17.67 -30.32
N LYS A 27 2.27 -18.47 -29.41
CA LYS A 27 1.60 -19.01 -28.23
C LYS A 27 2.03 -18.21 -27.02
N ILE A 28 1.28 -17.15 -26.72
CA ILE A 28 1.56 -16.24 -25.58
C ILE A 28 0.62 -16.55 -24.44
N VAL A 29 1.17 -16.70 -23.23
CA VAL A 29 0.44 -16.85 -21.99
C VAL A 29 0.47 -15.52 -21.25
N TYR A 30 -0.70 -14.94 -20.96
CA TYR A 30 -0.83 -13.70 -20.22
C TYR A 30 -1.24 -13.98 -18.77
N ASN A 31 -0.52 -13.37 -17.83
CA ASN A 31 -0.86 -13.41 -16.43
C ASN A 31 -0.87 -11.98 -15.88
N ALA A 32 -1.82 -11.66 -15.02
CA ALA A 32 -1.87 -10.39 -14.32
C ALA A 32 -2.12 -10.61 -12.84
N SER A 33 -1.56 -9.72 -12.02
CA SER A 33 -1.88 -9.60 -10.60
C SER A 33 -2.35 -8.17 -10.33
N VAL A 34 -3.60 -8.02 -9.91
CA VAL A 34 -4.27 -6.74 -9.65
C VAL A 34 -4.53 -6.63 -8.16
N ARG A 35 -4.01 -5.57 -7.54
CA ARG A 35 -4.36 -5.21 -6.16
C ARG A 35 -5.24 -3.99 -6.16
N MET A 36 -6.37 -4.07 -5.47
CA MET A 36 -7.40 -3.04 -5.46
C MET A 36 -7.85 -2.74 -4.04
N GLU A 37 -8.17 -1.48 -3.81
CA GLU A 37 -8.80 -1.00 -2.58
C GLU A 37 -10.17 -0.43 -2.89
N THR A 38 -11.09 -0.56 -1.95
CA THR A 38 -12.43 0.03 -2.06
C THR A 38 -12.95 0.48 -0.71
N THR A 39 -13.77 1.53 -0.72
CA THR A 39 -14.59 1.97 0.43
C THR A 39 -15.99 1.39 0.39
N ASP A 40 -16.42 0.88 -0.77
CA ASP A 40 -17.71 0.18 -0.96
C ASP A 40 -17.48 -1.24 -1.50
N TYR A 41 -17.21 -2.13 -0.57
CA TYR A 41 -16.84 -3.50 -0.87
C TYR A 41 -17.90 -4.28 -1.65
N ASP A 42 -19.19 -4.13 -1.28
CA ASP A 42 -20.26 -4.93 -1.88
C ASP A 42 -20.49 -4.52 -3.34
N THR A 43 -20.47 -3.22 -3.63
CA THR A 43 -20.61 -2.67 -5.00
C THR A 43 -19.41 -3.04 -5.86
N THR A 44 -18.18 -2.85 -5.36
CA THR A 44 -16.96 -3.20 -6.12
C THR A 44 -16.89 -4.70 -6.42
N ARG A 45 -17.24 -5.53 -5.44
CA ARG A 45 -17.27 -6.98 -5.62
C ARG A 45 -18.27 -7.40 -6.71
N ALA A 46 -19.47 -6.81 -6.70
CA ALA A 46 -20.48 -7.09 -7.73
C ALA A 46 -20.01 -6.64 -9.12
N ALA A 47 -19.41 -5.45 -9.23
CA ALA A 47 -18.87 -4.93 -10.50
C ALA A 47 -17.74 -5.81 -11.04
N LEU A 48 -16.85 -6.32 -10.18
CA LEU A 48 -15.79 -7.26 -10.61
C LEU A 48 -16.36 -8.58 -11.13
N GLN A 49 -17.38 -9.14 -10.48
CA GLN A 49 -18.04 -10.36 -10.94
C GLN A 49 -18.77 -10.14 -12.29
N GLU A 50 -19.38 -8.99 -12.45
CA GLU A 50 -20.00 -8.59 -13.71
C GLU A 50 -18.95 -8.43 -14.82
N ALA A 51 -17.81 -7.77 -14.53
CA ALA A 51 -16.70 -7.61 -15.47
C ALA A 51 -16.16 -8.97 -15.95
N VAL A 52 -15.98 -9.96 -15.04
CA VAL A 52 -15.57 -11.32 -15.39
C VAL A 52 -16.60 -11.96 -16.34
N THR A 53 -17.89 -11.84 -16.05
CA THR A 53 -18.97 -12.42 -16.85
C THR A 53 -19.06 -11.74 -18.21
N ALA A 54 -18.97 -10.40 -18.27
CA ALA A 54 -19.00 -9.63 -19.52
C ALA A 54 -17.81 -9.95 -20.42
N ALA A 55 -16.65 -10.30 -19.84
CA ALA A 55 -15.48 -10.75 -20.57
C ALA A 55 -15.56 -12.22 -21.00
N ASN A 56 -16.69 -12.93 -20.83
CA ASN A 56 -16.83 -14.37 -21.04
C ASN A 56 -15.83 -15.22 -20.23
N GLY A 57 -15.37 -14.69 -19.11
CA GLY A 57 -14.48 -15.37 -18.18
C GLY A 57 -15.24 -16.15 -17.10
N TYR A 58 -14.48 -16.82 -16.25
CA TYR A 58 -15.00 -17.48 -15.05
C TYR A 58 -14.04 -17.35 -13.88
N LEU A 59 -14.56 -17.47 -12.68
CA LEU A 59 -13.77 -17.52 -11.45
C LEU A 59 -13.35 -18.96 -11.17
N GLU A 60 -12.05 -19.21 -11.17
CA GLU A 60 -11.47 -20.52 -10.84
C GLU A 60 -11.43 -20.72 -9.33
N SER A 61 -11.07 -19.69 -8.58
CA SER A 61 -11.09 -19.72 -7.12
C SER A 61 -11.57 -18.40 -6.53
N THR A 62 -12.15 -18.48 -5.35
CA THR A 62 -12.57 -17.32 -4.56
C THR A 62 -12.28 -17.61 -3.09
N ASP A 63 -11.46 -16.77 -2.47
CA ASP A 63 -11.23 -16.77 -1.02
C ASP A 63 -11.63 -15.41 -0.46
N GLN A 64 -12.46 -15.42 0.59
CA GLN A 64 -12.97 -14.18 1.19
C GLN A 64 -12.94 -14.26 2.71
N GLY A 65 -12.69 -13.13 3.36
CA GLY A 65 -12.64 -13.04 4.80
C GLY A 65 -12.76 -11.62 5.32
N GLY A 66 -12.52 -11.46 6.62
CA GLY A 66 -12.65 -10.20 7.31
C GLY A 66 -14.05 -9.94 7.86
N SER A 67 -14.26 -8.77 8.46
CA SER A 67 -15.52 -8.39 9.10
C SER A 67 -16.00 -7.03 8.59
N LYS A 68 -17.29 -6.91 8.36
CA LYS A 68 -17.93 -5.66 7.97
C LYS A 68 -17.83 -4.61 9.06
N ASP A 69 -17.92 -5.03 10.34
CA ASP A 69 -17.90 -4.12 11.48
C ASP A 69 -16.52 -3.46 11.66
N SER A 70 -15.46 -4.17 11.30
CA SER A 70 -14.09 -3.62 11.33
C SER A 70 -13.72 -2.85 10.07
N GLY A 71 -14.51 -2.93 8.98
CA GLY A 71 -14.19 -2.35 7.67
C GLY A 71 -12.88 -2.90 7.11
N SER A 72 -12.69 -4.23 7.23
CA SER A 72 -11.46 -4.91 6.83
C SER A 72 -11.75 -6.21 6.07
N ARG A 73 -12.81 -6.20 5.24
CA ARG A 73 -13.12 -7.34 4.37
C ARG A 73 -12.12 -7.43 3.23
N TYR A 74 -11.84 -8.64 2.82
CA TYR A 74 -11.00 -8.89 1.65
C TYR A 74 -11.56 -10.03 0.82
N THR A 75 -11.22 -10.02 -0.47
CA THR A 75 -11.48 -11.14 -1.38
C THR A 75 -10.30 -11.31 -2.31
N TYR A 76 -9.89 -12.56 -2.49
CA TYR A 76 -8.93 -12.98 -3.51
C TYR A 76 -9.69 -13.77 -4.58
N TYR A 77 -9.55 -13.35 -5.82
CA TYR A 77 -10.07 -14.05 -6.98
C TYR A 77 -8.97 -14.51 -7.87
N THR A 78 -9.04 -15.75 -8.35
CA THR A 78 -8.33 -16.16 -9.56
C THR A 78 -9.35 -16.26 -10.68
N ALA A 79 -9.29 -15.34 -11.63
CA ALA A 79 -10.16 -15.28 -12.78
C ALA A 79 -9.45 -15.83 -14.03
N ARG A 80 -10.19 -16.62 -14.82
CA ARG A 80 -9.78 -17.11 -16.14
C ARG A 80 -10.54 -16.35 -17.20
N ILE A 81 -9.83 -15.52 -17.95
CA ILE A 81 -10.39 -14.62 -18.96
C ILE A 81 -9.88 -15.05 -20.34
N PRO A 82 -10.75 -15.22 -21.36
CA PRO A 82 -10.30 -15.48 -22.73
C PRO A 82 -9.25 -14.46 -23.15
N ALA A 83 -8.16 -14.91 -23.76
CA ALA A 83 -7.02 -14.05 -24.12
C ALA A 83 -7.44 -12.85 -24.99
N GLU A 84 -8.45 -13.02 -25.85
CA GLU A 84 -9.02 -11.98 -26.70
C GLU A 84 -9.72 -10.86 -25.90
N ASN A 85 -10.26 -11.18 -24.71
CA ASN A 85 -10.99 -10.25 -23.85
C ASN A 85 -10.17 -9.76 -22.66
N TYR A 86 -8.90 -10.17 -22.56
CA TYR A 86 -8.02 -9.88 -21.43
C TYR A 86 -7.88 -8.36 -21.17
N ARG A 87 -7.64 -7.59 -22.24
CA ARG A 87 -7.44 -6.14 -22.12
C ARG A 87 -8.71 -5.39 -21.71
N SER A 88 -9.85 -5.72 -22.35
CA SER A 88 -11.13 -5.13 -22.01
C SER A 88 -11.55 -5.44 -20.56
N PHE A 89 -11.24 -6.65 -20.11
CA PHE A 89 -11.44 -7.05 -18.71
C PHE A 89 -10.60 -6.21 -17.75
N LEU A 90 -9.30 -6.04 -18.01
CA LEU A 90 -8.44 -5.23 -17.12
C LEU A 90 -8.91 -3.77 -17.04
N THR A 91 -9.38 -3.21 -18.15
CA THR A 91 -9.97 -1.85 -18.15
C THR A 91 -11.21 -1.80 -17.27
N ALA A 92 -12.17 -2.71 -17.46
CA ALA A 92 -13.40 -2.78 -16.67
C ALA A 92 -13.11 -3.05 -15.17
N ALA A 93 -12.15 -3.90 -14.85
CA ALA A 93 -11.71 -4.15 -13.49
C ALA A 93 -11.09 -2.88 -12.86
N GLY A 94 -10.31 -2.11 -13.65
CA GLY A 94 -9.75 -0.83 -13.21
C GLY A 94 -10.80 0.24 -12.89
N GLU A 95 -11.93 0.21 -13.56
CA GLU A 95 -13.08 1.12 -13.31
C GLU A 95 -13.91 0.70 -12.08
N ALA A 96 -13.85 -0.58 -11.71
CA ALA A 96 -14.66 -1.11 -10.60
C ALA A 96 -14.15 -0.66 -9.21
N GLY A 97 -12.86 -0.29 -9.07
CA GLY A 97 -12.27 0.12 -7.79
C GLY A 97 -10.93 0.81 -7.93
N ASN A 98 -10.34 1.22 -6.81
CA ASN A 98 -9.05 1.90 -6.79
C ASN A 98 -7.91 0.87 -6.95
N VAL A 99 -7.29 0.80 -8.14
CA VAL A 99 -6.14 -0.08 -8.41
C VAL A 99 -4.88 0.51 -7.81
N THR A 100 -4.30 -0.16 -6.82
CA THR A 100 -3.05 0.26 -6.17
C THR A 100 -1.82 -0.36 -6.79
N SER A 101 -1.97 -1.51 -7.47
CA SER A 101 -0.86 -2.18 -8.16
C SER A 101 -1.41 -3.07 -9.28
N LEU A 102 -0.80 -3.00 -10.45
CA LEU A 102 -1.01 -3.89 -11.58
C LEU A 102 0.35 -4.42 -12.02
N ASN A 103 0.49 -5.75 -12.00
CA ASN A 103 1.63 -6.45 -12.55
C ASN A 103 1.15 -7.35 -13.67
N GLU A 104 1.72 -7.19 -14.85
CA GLU A 104 1.42 -8.00 -16.03
C GLU A 104 2.66 -8.77 -16.47
N SER A 105 2.45 -10.00 -16.93
CA SER A 105 3.49 -10.86 -17.49
C SER A 105 2.97 -11.53 -18.75
N ALA A 106 3.76 -11.50 -19.81
CA ALA A 106 3.51 -12.25 -21.05
C ALA A 106 4.67 -13.20 -21.27
N GLN A 107 4.36 -14.49 -21.39
CA GLN A 107 5.33 -15.54 -21.65
C GLN A 107 5.09 -16.14 -23.02
N ASP A 108 6.08 -16.08 -23.90
CA ASP A 108 6.06 -16.76 -25.18
C ASP A 108 6.49 -18.22 -25.00
N ILE A 109 5.53 -19.13 -25.17
CA ILE A 109 5.75 -20.59 -25.07
C ILE A 109 5.74 -21.27 -26.44
N THR A 110 5.84 -20.51 -27.53
CA THR A 110 5.71 -21.03 -28.88
C THR A 110 6.70 -22.16 -29.16
N ALA A 111 7.95 -21.98 -28.73
CA ALA A 111 8.99 -23.00 -28.96
C ALA A 111 8.69 -24.31 -28.19
N GLU A 112 8.24 -24.19 -26.94
CA GLU A 112 7.89 -25.33 -26.10
C GLU A 112 6.63 -26.04 -26.62
N TYR A 113 5.64 -25.27 -27.06
CA TYR A 113 4.42 -25.78 -27.68
C TYR A 113 4.74 -26.63 -28.95
N VAL A 114 5.57 -26.08 -29.84
CA VAL A 114 5.98 -26.78 -31.08
C VAL A 114 6.80 -28.05 -30.78
N ASP A 115 7.66 -28.02 -29.75
CA ASP A 115 8.42 -29.21 -29.34
C ASP A 115 7.49 -30.33 -28.86
N VAL A 116 6.52 -30.01 -27.99
CA VAL A 116 5.52 -30.98 -27.50
C VAL A 116 4.67 -31.53 -28.67
N GLU A 117 4.23 -30.67 -29.59
CA GLU A 117 3.49 -31.09 -30.78
C GLU A 117 4.30 -32.06 -31.66
N ALA A 118 5.58 -31.73 -31.89
CA ALA A 118 6.48 -32.60 -32.67
C ALA A 118 6.71 -33.95 -31.99
N ARG A 119 6.85 -33.98 -30.65
CA ARG A 119 6.98 -35.21 -29.85
C ARG A 119 5.72 -36.07 -29.94
N LEU A 120 4.54 -35.45 -29.77
CA LEU A 120 3.26 -36.14 -29.93
C LEU A 120 3.13 -36.80 -31.34
N LYS A 121 3.51 -36.06 -32.37
CA LYS A 121 3.52 -36.62 -33.75
C LYS A 121 4.47 -37.81 -33.88
N ALA A 122 5.71 -37.66 -33.39
CA ALA A 122 6.71 -38.74 -33.48
C ALA A 122 6.27 -39.99 -32.69
N LEU A 123 5.66 -39.82 -31.51
CA LEU A 123 5.13 -40.94 -30.71
C LEU A 123 3.93 -41.60 -31.37
N ASN A 124 3.02 -40.85 -32.01
CA ASN A 124 1.94 -41.44 -32.81
C ASN A 124 2.47 -42.25 -33.99
N ASP A 125 3.44 -41.68 -34.72
CA ASP A 125 4.09 -42.41 -35.83
C ASP A 125 4.83 -43.71 -35.36
N GLN A 126 5.41 -43.65 -34.14
CA GLN A 126 6.04 -44.82 -33.51
C GLN A 126 4.99 -45.87 -33.12
N ARG A 127 3.89 -45.46 -32.46
CA ARG A 127 2.78 -46.33 -32.09
C ARG A 127 2.23 -47.07 -33.35
N ASP A 128 2.01 -46.33 -34.45
CA ASP A 128 1.46 -46.88 -35.67
C ASP A 128 2.45 -47.89 -36.32
N ARG A 129 3.76 -47.64 -36.24
CA ARG A 129 4.78 -48.63 -36.69
C ARG A 129 4.81 -49.88 -35.81
N LEU A 130 4.70 -49.72 -34.46
CA LEU A 130 4.67 -50.83 -33.53
C LEU A 130 3.41 -51.70 -33.76
N ASN A 131 2.24 -51.09 -33.98
CA ASN A 131 1.03 -51.80 -34.34
C ASN A 131 1.20 -52.61 -35.63
N ALA A 132 1.79 -52.03 -36.69
CA ALA A 132 2.06 -52.73 -37.93
C ALA A 132 3.10 -53.86 -37.78
N LEU A 133 3.98 -53.80 -36.78
CA LEU A 133 4.90 -54.88 -36.42
C LEU A 133 4.19 -55.97 -35.63
N ALA A 134 3.29 -55.62 -34.72
CA ALA A 134 2.48 -56.57 -33.97
C ALA A 134 1.62 -57.43 -34.88
N ASP A 135 1.01 -56.83 -35.93
CA ASP A 135 0.24 -57.54 -36.93
C ASP A 135 1.07 -58.59 -37.76
N LYS A 136 2.40 -58.43 -37.75
CA LYS A 136 3.33 -59.30 -38.45
C LYS A 136 4.13 -60.21 -37.53
N ALA A 137 3.94 -60.15 -36.25
CA ALA A 137 4.67 -60.95 -35.27
C ALA A 137 4.31 -62.46 -35.48
N GLU A 138 5.33 -63.29 -35.65
CA GLU A 138 5.13 -64.73 -35.78
C GLU A 138 5.27 -65.51 -34.48
N THR A 139 5.94 -64.91 -33.46
CA THR A 139 6.13 -65.54 -32.21
C THR A 139 5.45 -64.78 -31.06
N THR A 140 5.02 -65.49 -30.02
CA THR A 140 4.45 -64.90 -28.81
C THR A 140 5.48 -64.02 -28.05
N ALA A 141 6.76 -64.36 -28.16
CA ALA A 141 7.82 -63.56 -27.54
C ALA A 141 7.95 -62.19 -28.19
N ASP A 142 7.95 -62.16 -29.55
CA ASP A 142 8.00 -60.88 -30.32
C ASP A 142 6.79 -60.02 -30.02
N LEU A 143 5.59 -60.63 -29.91
CA LEU A 143 4.35 -59.93 -29.59
C LEU A 143 4.40 -59.30 -28.17
N LEU A 144 4.88 -60.04 -27.17
CA LEU A 144 5.01 -59.51 -25.80
C LEU A 144 6.01 -58.34 -25.70
N GLU A 145 7.12 -58.40 -26.47
CA GLU A 145 8.08 -57.30 -26.53
C GLU A 145 7.48 -56.07 -27.20
N ILE A 146 6.75 -56.23 -28.29
CA ILE A 146 6.05 -55.12 -28.97
C ILE A 146 4.97 -54.54 -28.08
N GLU A 147 4.19 -55.34 -27.35
CA GLU A 147 3.19 -54.89 -26.41
C GLU A 147 3.80 -54.08 -25.26
N SER A 148 4.98 -54.47 -24.74
CA SER A 148 5.72 -53.68 -23.76
C SER A 148 6.10 -52.33 -24.32
N GLN A 149 6.63 -52.27 -25.55
CA GLN A 149 6.99 -50.98 -26.19
C GLN A 149 5.74 -50.13 -26.50
N LEU A 150 4.63 -50.73 -26.88
CA LEU A 150 3.36 -50.04 -27.08
C LEU A 150 2.86 -49.41 -25.77
N SER A 151 2.98 -50.13 -24.66
CA SER A 151 2.61 -49.61 -23.34
C SER A 151 3.47 -48.40 -22.95
N ASP A 152 4.77 -48.43 -23.22
CA ASP A 152 5.69 -47.30 -22.95
C ASP A 152 5.34 -46.10 -23.82
N VAL A 153 5.09 -46.33 -25.13
CA VAL A 153 4.68 -45.25 -26.03
C VAL A 153 3.33 -44.65 -25.63
N GLN A 154 2.37 -45.50 -25.24
CA GLN A 154 1.07 -45.04 -24.76
C GLN A 154 1.18 -44.14 -23.51
N TYR A 155 1.99 -44.54 -22.54
CA TYR A 155 2.25 -43.73 -21.35
C TYR A 155 2.84 -42.36 -21.73
N GLN A 156 3.81 -42.31 -22.64
CA GLN A 156 4.40 -41.05 -23.10
C GLN A 156 3.38 -40.19 -23.87
N LEU A 157 2.55 -40.80 -24.73
CA LEU A 157 1.46 -40.09 -25.44
C LEU A 157 0.47 -39.46 -24.46
N GLU A 158 0.08 -40.16 -23.42
CA GLU A 158 -0.82 -39.62 -22.38
C GLU A 158 -0.19 -38.45 -21.64
N SER A 159 1.09 -38.57 -21.28
CA SER A 159 1.83 -37.50 -20.60
C SER A 159 1.93 -36.23 -21.47
N TYR A 160 2.40 -36.36 -22.72
CA TYR A 160 2.53 -35.18 -23.60
C TYR A 160 1.18 -34.62 -24.04
N THR A 161 0.15 -35.48 -24.19
CA THR A 161 -1.23 -35.01 -24.43
C THR A 161 -1.75 -34.17 -23.26
N GLY A 162 -1.44 -34.58 -22.02
CA GLY A 162 -1.75 -33.80 -20.85
C GLY A 162 -1.06 -32.44 -20.83
N GLN A 163 0.24 -32.41 -21.17
CA GLN A 163 1.02 -31.16 -21.29
C GLN A 163 0.44 -30.25 -22.38
N MET A 164 0.11 -30.81 -23.56
CA MET A 164 -0.49 -30.03 -24.63
C MET A 164 -1.81 -29.39 -24.26
N ARG A 165 -2.69 -30.13 -23.58
CA ARG A 165 -3.97 -29.58 -23.05
C ARG A 165 -3.76 -28.47 -22.08
N LEU A 166 -2.75 -28.58 -21.21
CA LEU A 166 -2.41 -27.51 -20.26
C LEU A 166 -1.95 -26.25 -20.99
N MET A 167 -1.04 -26.38 -21.96
CA MET A 167 -0.55 -25.26 -22.77
C MET A 167 -1.68 -24.63 -23.59
N ASP A 168 -2.55 -25.43 -24.21
CA ASP A 168 -3.72 -24.92 -24.93
C ASP A 168 -4.64 -24.11 -24.01
N ASN A 169 -4.85 -24.56 -22.79
CA ASN A 169 -5.65 -23.85 -21.81
C ASN A 169 -5.01 -22.53 -21.43
N GLN A 170 -3.69 -22.52 -21.16
CA GLN A 170 -2.93 -21.33 -20.79
C GLN A 170 -2.89 -20.27 -21.90
N VAL A 171 -2.79 -20.69 -23.16
CA VAL A 171 -2.83 -19.78 -24.30
C VAL A 171 -4.24 -19.22 -24.54
N ARG A 172 -5.26 -20.06 -24.33
CA ARG A 172 -6.67 -19.67 -24.53
C ARG A 172 -7.19 -18.75 -23.42
N TYR A 173 -6.76 -18.97 -22.18
CA TYR A 173 -7.23 -18.24 -21.02
C TYR A 173 -6.07 -17.59 -20.28
N SER A 174 -6.14 -16.28 -20.17
CA SER A 174 -5.28 -15.50 -19.30
C SER A 174 -5.68 -15.71 -17.84
N THR A 175 -4.70 -15.73 -16.94
CA THR A 175 -4.92 -15.81 -15.51
C THR A 175 -4.84 -14.42 -14.90
N VAL A 176 -5.88 -14.01 -14.19
CA VAL A 176 -5.87 -12.72 -13.46
C VAL A 176 -6.16 -12.98 -11.98
N ASP A 177 -5.14 -12.73 -11.16
CA ASP A 177 -5.25 -12.78 -9.71
C ASP A 177 -5.62 -11.39 -9.18
N ILE A 178 -6.79 -11.27 -8.56
CA ILE A 178 -7.34 -10.01 -8.06
C ILE A 178 -7.40 -10.07 -6.54
N SER A 179 -6.73 -9.14 -5.88
CA SER A 179 -6.80 -8.91 -4.45
C SER A 179 -7.61 -7.65 -4.18
N LEU A 180 -8.84 -7.79 -3.73
CA LEU A 180 -9.72 -6.70 -3.32
C LEU A 180 -9.68 -6.56 -1.80
N GLN A 181 -9.39 -5.35 -1.31
CA GLN A 181 -9.37 -5.03 0.12
C GLN A 181 -10.29 -3.85 0.42
N GLU A 182 -11.14 -4.02 1.44
CA GLU A 182 -11.91 -2.92 2.00
C GLU A 182 -11.01 -2.03 2.87
N VAL A 183 -11.06 -0.72 2.64
CA VAL A 183 -10.30 0.25 3.41
C VAL A 183 -11.22 1.42 3.80
N ARG A 184 -10.91 2.10 4.89
CA ARG A 184 -11.67 3.29 5.30
C ARG A 184 -11.30 4.53 4.49
N VAL A 185 -10.06 4.59 4.03
CA VAL A 185 -9.53 5.68 3.20
C VAL A 185 -8.70 5.03 2.11
N LEU A 186 -8.99 5.37 0.85
CA LEU A 186 -8.25 4.87 -0.30
C LEU A 186 -6.80 5.37 -0.26
N THR A 187 -5.86 4.50 -0.63
CA THR A 187 -4.48 4.92 -0.90
C THR A 187 -4.48 5.80 -2.14
N PRO A 188 -3.94 7.04 -2.07
CA PRO A 188 -3.83 7.88 -3.26
C PRO A 188 -2.98 7.18 -4.31
N THR A 189 -3.58 6.79 -5.40
CA THR A 189 -2.84 6.40 -6.61
C THR A 189 -2.13 7.65 -7.12
N ALA A 190 -0.87 7.52 -7.54
CA ALA A 190 0.01 8.63 -7.87
C ALA A 190 -0.67 9.65 -8.80
N THR A 191 -1.19 10.72 -8.19
CA THR A 191 -1.90 11.80 -8.85
C THR A 191 -0.92 12.82 -9.39
N THR A 192 -1.31 13.52 -10.44
CA THR A 192 -0.54 14.62 -11.06
C THR A 192 -0.11 15.64 -9.99
N PHE A 193 1.05 16.29 -10.15
CA PHE A 193 1.56 17.30 -9.21
C PHE A 193 0.49 18.34 -8.81
N GLY A 194 -0.42 18.70 -9.75
CA GLY A 194 -1.54 19.59 -9.48
C GLY A 194 -2.55 19.03 -8.48
N GLU A 195 -2.88 17.74 -8.58
CA GLU A 195 -3.81 17.09 -7.64
C GLU A 195 -3.16 16.90 -6.26
N LYS A 196 -1.87 16.54 -6.21
CA LYS A 196 -1.11 16.50 -4.95
C LYS A 196 -1.06 17.88 -4.27
N PHE A 197 -0.97 18.94 -5.06
CA PHE A 197 -0.99 20.30 -4.54
C PHE A 197 -2.38 20.67 -3.99
N VAL A 198 -3.45 20.38 -4.73
CA VAL A 198 -4.83 20.60 -4.26
C VAL A 198 -5.12 19.77 -3.01
N GLU A 199 -4.70 18.50 -2.99
CA GLU A 199 -4.87 17.61 -1.83
C GLU A 199 -4.04 18.09 -0.62
N ALA A 200 -2.81 18.55 -0.83
CA ALA A 200 -1.99 19.13 0.22
C ALA A 200 -2.59 20.44 0.78
N VAL A 201 -3.19 21.26 -0.06
CA VAL A 201 -3.88 22.50 0.36
C VAL A 201 -5.17 22.16 1.11
N THR A 202 -5.97 21.20 0.62
CA THR A 202 -7.24 20.82 1.26
C THR A 202 -7.02 20.05 2.56
N SER A 203 -6.05 19.15 2.61
CA SER A 203 -5.68 18.43 3.84
C SER A 203 -5.01 19.37 4.86
N GLY A 204 -4.15 20.28 4.40
CA GLY A 204 -3.58 21.34 5.24
C GLY A 204 -4.65 22.28 5.81
N TRP A 205 -5.66 22.63 5.02
CA TRP A 205 -6.79 23.43 5.48
C TRP A 205 -7.66 22.72 6.52
N ARG A 206 -7.95 21.43 6.32
CA ARG A 206 -8.66 20.60 7.32
C ARG A 206 -7.86 20.48 8.60
N GLY A 207 -6.57 20.18 8.53
CA GLY A 207 -5.71 20.13 9.70
C GLY A 207 -5.58 21.46 10.43
N PHE A 208 -5.65 22.59 9.70
CA PHE A 208 -5.71 23.92 10.31
C PHE A 208 -7.03 24.16 11.04
N VAL A 209 -8.18 23.78 10.45
CA VAL A 209 -9.51 23.91 11.08
C VAL A 209 -9.60 23.02 12.32
N ASP A 210 -9.18 21.76 12.23
CA ASP A 210 -9.17 20.82 13.35
C ASP A 210 -8.23 21.32 14.48
N GLY A 211 -7.04 21.82 14.11
CA GLY A 211 -6.12 22.42 15.07
C GLY A 211 -6.63 23.72 15.71
N ALA A 212 -7.41 24.52 14.98
CA ALA A 212 -8.07 25.70 15.52
C ALA A 212 -9.18 25.32 16.51
N GLU A 213 -9.94 24.27 16.24
CA GLU A 213 -10.96 23.72 17.14
C GLU A 213 -10.34 23.20 18.44
N ASP A 214 -9.25 22.45 18.36
CA ASP A 214 -8.47 22.01 19.51
C ASP A 214 -7.89 23.17 20.31
N LEU A 215 -7.39 24.22 19.64
CA LEU A 215 -6.89 25.42 20.30
C LEU A 215 -7.99 26.14 21.08
N ILE A 216 -9.19 26.25 20.51
CA ILE A 216 -10.36 26.84 21.18
C ILE A 216 -10.72 26.02 22.42
N LEU A 217 -10.73 24.70 22.32
CA LEU A 217 -10.98 23.81 23.47
C LEU A 217 -9.95 23.98 24.57
N VAL A 218 -8.66 24.09 24.21
CA VAL A 218 -7.58 24.35 25.15
C VAL A 218 -7.78 25.70 25.86
N VAL A 219 -8.13 26.76 25.13
CA VAL A 219 -8.41 28.08 25.71
C VAL A 219 -9.61 28.02 26.65
N VAL A 220 -10.69 27.34 26.26
CA VAL A 220 -11.89 27.15 27.11
C VAL A 220 -11.55 26.31 28.34
N TYR A 221 -10.68 25.33 28.25
CA TYR A 221 -10.26 24.52 29.40
C TYR A 221 -9.29 25.23 30.33
N LEU A 222 -8.42 26.11 29.80
CA LEU A 222 -7.47 26.91 30.62
C LEU A 222 -8.08 28.16 31.19
N TRP A 223 -9.22 28.66 30.72
CA TRP A 223 -9.89 29.86 31.20
C TRP A 223 -10.05 29.92 32.73
N PRO A 224 -10.54 28.88 33.44
CA PRO A 224 -10.66 28.96 34.88
C PRO A 224 -9.30 29.07 35.60
N VAL A 225 -8.25 28.44 35.04
CA VAL A 225 -6.89 28.54 35.57
C VAL A 225 -6.34 29.95 35.42
N VAL A 226 -6.59 30.61 34.29
CA VAL A 226 -6.18 32.00 34.05
C VAL A 226 -6.87 32.94 35.01
N LEU A 227 -8.16 32.72 35.28
CA LEU A 227 -8.89 33.52 36.29
C LEU A 227 -8.34 33.34 37.69
N ILE A 228 -8.00 32.13 38.10
CA ILE A 228 -7.40 31.84 39.40
C ILE A 228 -6.04 32.53 39.53
N VAL A 229 -5.19 32.44 38.50
CA VAL A 229 -3.86 33.10 38.47
C VAL A 229 -4.03 34.63 38.55
N LEU A 230 -4.99 35.20 37.81
CA LEU A 230 -5.28 36.63 37.82
C LEU A 230 -5.76 37.08 39.22
N ALA A 231 -6.64 36.30 39.84
CA ALA A 231 -7.12 36.57 41.20
C ALA A 231 -5.97 36.55 42.24
N ILE A 232 -5.08 35.54 42.13
CA ILE A 232 -3.89 35.44 42.99
C ILE A 232 -2.96 36.64 42.78
N LEU A 233 -2.71 37.06 41.53
CA LEU A 233 -1.89 38.23 41.21
C LEU A 233 -2.51 39.54 41.74
N LEU A 234 -3.85 39.70 41.65
CA LEU A 234 -4.55 40.86 42.18
C LEU A 234 -4.45 40.96 43.73
N VAL A 235 -4.55 39.80 44.40
CA VAL A 235 -4.41 39.75 45.87
C VAL A 235 -2.95 39.89 46.32
N ALA A 236 -2.01 39.36 45.57
CA ALA A 236 -0.58 39.41 45.88
C ALA A 236 0.04 40.79 45.65
N ARG A 237 -0.45 41.58 44.69
CA ARG A 237 0.06 42.93 44.38
C ARG A 237 0.03 43.87 45.56
N PRO A 238 -1.07 44.05 46.34
CA PRO A 238 -1.09 44.93 47.50
C PRO A 238 -0.23 44.39 48.67
N ALA A 239 -0.15 43.05 48.82
CA ALA A 239 0.71 42.42 49.82
C ALA A 239 2.20 42.66 49.56
N LEU A 240 2.62 42.58 48.29
CA LEU A 240 4.00 42.87 47.86
C LEU A 240 4.34 44.36 48.00
N LYS A 241 3.41 45.29 47.69
CA LYS A 241 3.59 46.76 47.97
C LYS A 241 3.77 47.02 49.42
N ARG A 242 2.95 46.41 50.27
CA ARG A 242 3.05 46.60 51.77
C ARG A 242 4.36 46.03 52.33
N ARG A 243 4.86 44.91 51.79
CA ARG A 243 6.16 44.32 52.13
C ARG A 243 7.34 45.20 51.69
N LYS A 244 7.28 45.82 50.50
CA LYS A 244 8.30 46.80 50.05
C LYS A 244 8.29 48.07 50.88
N ALA A 245 7.12 48.63 51.27
CA ALA A 245 7.01 49.82 52.13
C ALA A 245 7.62 49.54 53.49
N ARG A 246 7.26 48.44 54.16
CA ARG A 246 7.83 48.05 55.44
C ARG A 246 9.35 47.81 55.43
N ARG A 247 9.90 47.36 54.32
CA ARG A 247 11.36 47.19 54.10
C ARG A 247 12.06 48.52 53.87
N ALA A 248 11.40 49.50 53.25
CA ALA A 248 11.93 50.85 53.06
C ALA A 248 11.95 51.60 54.39
N GLU A 249 10.87 51.55 55.20
CA GLU A 249 10.81 52.13 56.56
C GLU A 249 11.90 51.53 57.47
N LYS A 250 12.07 50.20 57.47
CA LYS A 250 13.14 49.56 58.25
C LYS A 250 14.55 49.96 57.80
N LYS A 251 14.77 50.24 56.51
CA LYS A 251 16.04 50.76 56.03
C LYS A 251 16.28 52.21 56.47
N GLN A 252 15.25 53.06 56.40
CA GLN A 252 15.36 54.46 56.85
C GLN A 252 15.55 54.54 58.36
N ALA A 253 14.84 53.72 59.15
CA ALA A 253 15.05 53.67 60.59
C ALA A 253 16.45 53.18 60.95
N LYS A 254 17.03 52.23 60.25
CA LYS A 254 18.41 51.77 60.44
C LYS A 254 19.44 52.85 60.06
N LEU A 255 19.19 53.64 59.04
CA LEU A 255 20.05 54.75 58.62
C LEU A 255 19.99 55.89 59.59
N ALA A 256 18.79 56.23 60.12
CA ALA A 256 18.60 57.26 61.15
C ALA A 256 19.27 56.85 62.46
N ALA A 257 19.14 55.59 62.90
CA ALA A 257 19.80 55.04 64.07
C ALA A 257 21.34 55.09 63.95
N LYS A 258 21.88 54.82 62.71
CA LYS A 258 23.30 54.90 62.47
C LYS A 258 23.83 56.34 62.45
N ALA A 259 23.05 57.26 61.92
CA ALA A 259 23.37 58.73 61.99
C ALA A 259 23.37 59.25 63.39
N ALA A 260 22.40 58.86 64.23
CA ALA A 260 22.36 59.23 65.65
C ALA A 260 23.54 58.69 66.46
N ALA A 261 23.98 57.45 66.15
CA ALA A 261 25.17 56.84 66.78
C ALA A 261 26.50 57.54 66.42
N VAL A 262 26.59 58.12 65.21
CA VAL A 262 27.78 58.89 64.77
C VAL A 262 27.87 60.27 65.46
N GLN A 263 26.70 60.86 65.84
CA GLN A 263 26.69 62.15 66.58
C GLN A 263 26.90 62.01 68.08
N ALA A 264 26.92 60.84 68.64
CA ALA A 264 27.11 60.57 70.07
C ALA A 264 28.55 60.19 70.44
N GLN A 265 29.52 60.36 69.60
CA GLN A 265 30.94 60.12 69.95
C GLN A 265 31.54 61.43 70.55
N PRO A 266 31.97 61.42 71.79
CA PRO A 266 32.68 62.55 72.39
C PRO A 266 34.03 62.75 71.75
N ALA A 267 34.41 64.04 71.57
CA ALA A 267 35.73 64.46 71.08
C ALA A 267 36.83 64.00 72.06
N GLU A 268 37.77 63.27 71.58
CA GLU A 268 39.00 62.87 72.30
C GLU A 268 40.01 64.03 72.18
N PRO A 269 40.68 64.37 73.30
CA PRO A 269 41.54 65.55 73.36
C PRO A 269 42.88 65.29 72.64
N ALA A 270 43.38 66.38 72.10
CA ALA A 270 44.66 66.44 71.38
C ALA A 270 45.84 66.16 72.33
N LYS A 271 46.77 65.32 71.93
CA LYS A 271 48.10 65.11 72.46
C LYS A 271 49.11 66.02 71.74
N PRO A 272 50.03 66.61 72.51
CA PRO A 272 50.97 67.60 71.96
C PRO A 272 52.14 66.95 71.25
N ASP A 273 52.62 67.73 70.36
CA ASP A 273 53.84 67.67 69.57
C ASP A 273 55.08 67.50 70.44
N ASP A 274 55.96 66.57 70.17
CA ASP A 274 57.34 66.64 70.62
C ASP A 274 58.26 66.24 69.45
N THR A 275 58.85 67.31 68.94
CA THR A 275 60.02 67.37 68.13
C THR A 275 61.28 66.84 68.79
N VAL A 276 62.27 66.51 67.99
CA VAL A 276 63.78 66.39 68.20
C VAL A 276 64.27 64.94 68.27
N LYS A 277 64.87 64.40 67.30
CA LYS A 277 66.18 64.58 66.67
C LYS A 277 66.33 63.69 65.46
#